data_856fa0c7dc01086519dd4907a62f5d7f
#
_entry.id   856fa0c7dc01086519dd4907a62f5d7f
#
_cell.length_a   1.000
_cell.length_b   1.000
_cell.length_c   1.000
_cell.angle_alpha   90.00
_cell.angle_beta   90.00
_cell.angle_gamma   90.00
#
_symmetry.space_group_name_H-M   'P 1'
#
loop_
_entity.id
_entity.type
_entity.pdbx_description
1 polymer ?
#
loop_
_entity_poly.entity_id
_entity_poly.type
_entity_poly.pdbx_seq_one_letter_code
_entity_poly.pdbx_strand_id
1 'polypeptide(L)'
;AEYRTSNTYQYGRFEVRMKSAMGSGIVSSFFTIRDFWANGLSNTVHWREIDFESLGKYTDKFQTNIISAYENHHEQLHTLMYNPHAGFHTYAFEWTPDYIDFFIDGYLIRHEASDYIGSFNTGQKIMMNIWQPIWEDWVGVFDESSLPIYAFYDWVKYYSYTPGFGHYG
;
A
#
# COMPACT_ATOMS: atom_id res chain seq x y z
N ALA A 1 -6.02 13.49 -4.08
CA ALA A 1 -5.17 13.43 -5.28
C ALA A 1 -4.67 12.01 -5.49
N GLU A 2 -4.51 11.58 -6.74
CA GLU A 2 -4.04 10.24 -7.11
C GLU A 2 -3.04 10.34 -8.28
N TYR A 3 -2.00 9.51 -8.23
CA TYR A 3 -1.04 9.32 -9.30
C TYR A 3 -0.82 7.82 -9.54
N ARG A 4 -0.81 7.40 -10.82
CA ARG A 4 -0.72 5.97 -11.18
C ARG A 4 0.10 5.73 -12.43
N THR A 5 0.65 4.52 -12.55
CA THR A 5 1.35 4.09 -13.77
C THR A 5 0.35 3.80 -14.91
N SER A 6 0.78 4.03 -16.15
CA SER A 6 0.04 3.57 -17.34
C SER A 6 0.20 2.06 -17.54
N ASN A 7 1.40 1.52 -17.23
CA ASN A 7 1.72 0.11 -17.36
C ASN A 7 1.32 -0.66 -16.09
N THR A 8 1.20 -1.98 -16.23
CA THR A 8 1.05 -2.93 -15.12
C THR A 8 2.34 -3.69 -14.90
N TYR A 9 2.53 -4.15 -13.66
CA TYR A 9 3.69 -4.91 -13.19
C TYR A 9 3.20 -6.14 -12.45
N GLN A 10 3.86 -7.27 -12.63
CA GLN A 10 3.47 -8.52 -11.99
C GLN A 10 4.69 -9.13 -11.32
N TYR A 11 4.54 -9.48 -10.04
CA TYR A 11 5.58 -10.01 -9.18
C TYR A 11 6.83 -9.13 -9.11
N GLY A 12 7.54 -9.19 -8.01
CA GLY A 12 8.76 -8.42 -7.78
C GLY A 12 8.70 -7.58 -6.52
N ARG A 13 9.67 -6.67 -6.39
CA ARG A 13 9.73 -5.72 -5.28
C ARG A 13 9.25 -4.35 -5.75
N PHE A 14 8.30 -3.81 -5.02
CA PHE A 14 7.71 -2.49 -5.19
C PHE A 14 8.12 -1.64 -4.01
N GLU A 15 8.77 -0.53 -4.25
CA GLU A 15 9.39 0.27 -3.21
C GLU A 15 9.12 1.76 -3.42
N VAL A 16 8.80 2.46 -2.33
CA VAL A 16 8.57 3.90 -2.32
C VAL A 16 9.36 4.54 -1.18
N ARG A 17 9.92 5.72 -1.43
CA ARG A 17 10.39 6.61 -0.36
C ARG A 17 9.40 7.75 -0.21
N MET A 18 8.70 7.77 0.92
CA MET A 18 7.64 8.75 1.15
C MET A 18 7.66 9.31 2.57
N LYS A 19 7.10 10.49 2.71
CA LYS A 19 6.69 11.10 3.97
C LYS A 19 5.19 11.32 3.91
N SER A 20 4.45 10.63 4.79
CA SER A 20 2.99 10.67 4.80
C SER A 20 2.44 11.98 5.37
N ALA A 21 1.20 12.29 5.05
CA ALA A 21 0.47 13.43 5.57
C ALA A 21 -0.03 13.16 7.00
N MET A 22 0.13 14.12 7.90
CA MET A 22 -0.48 14.11 9.22
C MET A 22 -1.83 14.81 9.19
N GLY A 23 -2.84 14.22 9.78
CA GLY A 23 -4.18 14.80 9.91
C GLY A 23 -5.25 13.73 10.09
N SER A 24 -6.14 13.93 11.08
CA SER A 24 -7.30 13.07 11.27
C SER A 24 -8.18 13.10 10.00
N GLY A 25 -8.74 11.96 9.63
CA GLY A 25 -9.56 11.82 8.42
C GLY A 25 -8.79 11.75 7.11
N ILE A 26 -7.44 11.67 7.13
CA ILE A 26 -6.60 11.64 5.93
C ILE A 26 -5.82 10.32 5.86
N VAL A 27 -5.72 9.76 4.65
CA VAL A 27 -4.87 8.61 4.34
C VAL A 27 -3.90 8.99 3.21
N SER A 28 -2.63 8.62 3.38
CA SER A 28 -1.61 8.64 2.34
C SER A 28 -1.22 7.21 2.02
N SER A 29 -1.29 6.80 0.75
CA SER A 29 -1.08 5.41 0.36
C SER A 29 -0.03 5.24 -0.73
N PHE A 30 0.62 4.07 -0.69
CA PHE A 30 1.37 3.47 -1.78
C PHE A 30 0.89 2.04 -1.96
N PHE A 31 0.42 1.69 -3.15
CA PHE A 31 -0.22 0.42 -3.38
C PHE A 31 -0.10 -0.05 -4.82
N THR A 32 -0.43 -1.32 -5.04
CA THR A 32 -0.70 -1.84 -6.38
C THR A 32 -2.11 -2.39 -6.45
N ILE A 33 -2.76 -2.21 -7.58
CA ILE A 33 -4.14 -2.67 -7.81
C ILE A 33 -4.31 -3.26 -9.20
N ARG A 34 -5.07 -4.36 -9.29
CA ARG A 34 -5.50 -4.91 -10.58
C ARG A 34 -6.46 -3.94 -11.26
N ASP A 35 -6.16 -3.56 -12.49
CA ASP A 35 -7.01 -2.67 -13.30
C ASP A 35 -8.22 -3.44 -13.84
N PHE A 36 -9.19 -3.70 -12.95
CA PHE A 36 -10.41 -4.41 -13.33
C PHE A 36 -11.42 -3.49 -14.05
N TRP A 37 -11.36 -2.17 -13.81
CA TRP A 37 -12.25 -1.21 -14.48
C TRP A 37 -12.02 -1.14 -15.98
N ALA A 38 -10.76 -1.08 -16.41
CA ALA A 38 -10.40 -1.04 -17.82
C ALA A 38 -10.81 -2.30 -18.60
N ASN A 39 -10.95 -3.43 -17.91
CA ASN A 39 -11.27 -4.73 -18.50
C ASN A 39 -12.73 -5.15 -18.33
N GLY A 40 -13.60 -4.29 -17.78
CA GLY A 40 -15.01 -4.59 -17.53
C GLY A 40 -15.25 -5.73 -16.52
N LEU A 41 -14.26 -6.03 -15.67
CA LEU A 41 -14.34 -7.09 -14.67
C LEU A 41 -15.10 -6.60 -13.44
N SER A 42 -15.74 -7.53 -12.73
CA SER A 42 -16.41 -7.24 -11.46
C SER A 42 -15.38 -7.00 -10.34
N ASN A 43 -15.54 -5.92 -9.57
CA ASN A 43 -14.74 -5.66 -8.38
C ASN A 43 -14.98 -6.67 -7.25
N THR A 44 -16.15 -7.30 -7.20
CA THR A 44 -16.51 -8.23 -6.13
C THR A 44 -15.60 -9.45 -6.04
N VAL A 45 -15.18 -10.01 -7.19
CA VAL A 45 -14.35 -11.22 -7.24
C VAL A 45 -12.97 -10.98 -7.87
N HIS A 46 -12.78 -9.86 -8.57
CA HIS A 46 -11.55 -9.59 -9.30
C HIS A 46 -10.66 -8.54 -8.63
N TRP A 47 -11.08 -7.94 -7.54
CA TRP A 47 -10.27 -7.00 -6.77
C TRP A 47 -9.03 -7.70 -6.20
N ARG A 48 -7.87 -7.18 -6.52
CA ARG A 48 -6.57 -7.60 -5.98
C ARG A 48 -5.77 -6.33 -5.75
N GLU A 49 -5.40 -6.09 -4.50
CA GLU A 49 -4.70 -4.87 -4.09
C GLU A 49 -3.72 -5.20 -2.97
N ILE A 50 -2.56 -4.54 -2.97
CA ILE A 50 -1.51 -4.70 -1.96
C ILE A 50 -1.14 -3.30 -1.50
N ASP A 51 -1.35 -3.00 -0.20
CA ASP A 51 -1.36 -1.64 0.31
C ASP A 51 -0.36 -1.38 1.42
N PHE A 52 0.27 -0.21 1.34
CA PHE A 52 0.73 0.56 2.47
C PHE A 52 -0.18 1.79 2.66
N GLU A 53 -0.74 1.94 3.86
CA GLU A 53 -1.68 3.01 4.19
C GLU A 53 -1.26 3.73 5.47
N SER A 54 -0.87 4.99 5.36
CA SER A 54 -0.64 5.86 6.51
C SER A 54 -1.93 6.56 6.90
N LEU A 55 -2.52 6.15 8.02
CA LEU A 55 -3.65 6.85 8.60
C LEU A 55 -3.12 8.07 9.37
N GLY A 56 -3.40 9.26 8.87
CA GLY A 56 -2.83 10.51 9.38
C GLY A 56 -3.13 10.84 10.84
N LYS A 57 -4.08 10.14 11.48
CA LYS A 57 -4.40 10.25 12.90
C LYS A 57 -3.36 9.61 13.84
N TYR A 58 -2.48 8.74 13.34
CA TYR A 58 -1.50 8.03 14.14
C TYR A 58 -0.09 8.56 13.90
N THR A 59 0.63 8.86 14.96
CA THR A 59 2.02 9.31 14.90
C THR A 59 3.04 8.20 15.09
N ASP A 60 2.58 6.98 15.35
CA ASP A 60 3.42 5.81 15.68
C ASP A 60 2.91 4.51 15.04
N LYS A 61 2.06 4.61 14.00
CA LYS A 61 1.49 3.41 13.36
C LYS A 61 1.40 3.57 11.85
N PHE A 62 1.47 2.43 11.17
CA PHE A 62 1.26 2.30 9.73
C PHE A 62 0.46 1.04 9.43
N GLN A 63 -0.43 1.08 8.46
CA GLN A 63 -1.27 -0.05 8.08
C GLN A 63 -0.75 -0.69 6.81
N THR A 64 -0.75 -2.02 6.77
CA THR A 64 -0.68 -2.81 5.53
C THR A 64 -2.00 -3.48 5.29
N ASN A 65 -2.35 -3.67 4.02
CA ASN A 65 -3.54 -4.42 3.65
C ASN A 65 -3.28 -5.28 2.42
N ILE A 66 -4.01 -6.37 2.30
CA ILE A 66 -4.08 -7.20 1.10
C ILE A 66 -5.57 -7.42 0.83
N ILE A 67 -6.07 -6.95 -0.31
CA ILE A 67 -7.47 -7.12 -0.69
C ILE A 67 -7.55 -8.22 -1.73
N SER A 68 -8.12 -9.37 -1.35
CA SER A 68 -8.24 -10.54 -2.22
C SER A 68 -9.61 -10.67 -2.91
N ALA A 69 -10.59 -9.87 -2.49
CA ALA A 69 -11.90 -9.63 -3.11
C ALA A 69 -12.56 -8.43 -2.40
N TYR A 70 -13.69 -7.95 -2.90
CA TYR A 70 -14.40 -6.77 -2.37
C TYR A 70 -14.63 -6.81 -0.85
N GLU A 71 -14.97 -7.98 -0.28
CA GLU A 71 -15.22 -8.14 1.16
C GLU A 71 -14.09 -8.86 1.91
N ASN A 72 -12.97 -9.14 1.24
CA ASN A 72 -11.85 -9.88 1.81
C ASN A 72 -10.63 -8.98 1.97
N HIS A 73 -10.66 -8.17 3.01
CA HIS A 73 -9.60 -7.29 3.43
C HIS A 73 -8.79 -7.95 4.55
N HIS A 74 -7.47 -7.81 4.49
CA HIS A 74 -6.54 -8.42 5.44
C HIS A 74 -5.64 -7.34 6.06
N GLU A 75 -6.27 -6.35 6.73
CA GLU A 75 -5.57 -5.23 7.33
C GLU A 75 -4.72 -5.67 8.52
N GLN A 76 -3.55 -5.07 8.64
CA GLN A 76 -2.69 -5.19 9.81
C GLN A 76 -2.08 -3.84 10.16
N LEU A 77 -2.26 -3.42 11.42
CA LEU A 77 -1.69 -2.18 11.94
C LEU A 77 -0.36 -2.49 12.64
N HIS A 78 0.71 -1.82 12.20
CA HIS A 78 2.07 -1.98 12.73
C HIS A 78 2.44 -0.79 13.58
N THR A 79 3.02 -1.04 14.77
CA THR A 79 3.58 0.02 15.62
C THR A 79 5.00 0.35 15.13
N LEU A 80 5.26 1.64 14.98
CA LEU A 80 6.53 2.20 14.54
C LEU A 80 7.31 2.78 15.72
N MET A 81 8.63 2.81 15.61
CA MET A 81 9.52 3.50 16.57
C MET A 81 9.76 4.97 16.19
N TYR A 82 9.03 5.50 15.23
CA TYR A 82 9.16 6.87 14.71
C TYR A 82 7.79 7.39 14.24
N ASN A 83 7.73 8.71 14.00
CA ASN A 83 6.56 9.36 13.43
C ASN A 83 6.68 9.37 11.88
N PRO A 84 5.81 8.67 11.13
CA PRO A 84 5.88 8.58 9.66
C PRO A 84 5.61 9.91 8.95
N HIS A 85 5.13 10.90 9.66
CA HIS A 85 4.88 12.24 9.14
C HIS A 85 6.07 13.20 9.35
N ALA A 86 7.04 12.82 10.20
CA ALA A 86 8.18 13.68 10.52
C ALA A 86 9.31 13.61 9.49
N GLY A 87 9.44 12.48 8.80
CA GLY A 87 10.53 12.24 7.85
C GLY A 87 10.18 11.30 6.71
N PHE A 88 11.12 11.13 5.78
CA PHE A 88 11.00 10.15 4.71
C PHE A 88 11.48 8.78 5.20
N HIS A 89 10.68 7.77 4.93
CA HIS A 89 10.99 6.38 5.16
C HIS A 89 10.75 5.57 3.88
N THR A 90 11.38 4.39 3.80
CA THR A 90 11.22 3.49 2.67
C THR A 90 10.22 2.39 3.03
N TYR A 91 9.20 2.25 2.23
CA TYR A 91 8.16 1.23 2.34
C TYR A 91 8.24 0.33 1.11
N ALA A 92 8.31 -0.98 1.32
CA ALA A 92 8.41 -1.91 0.21
C ALA A 92 7.58 -3.16 0.46
N PHE A 93 7.05 -3.75 -0.61
CA PHE A 93 6.56 -5.12 -0.55
C PHE A 93 7.16 -5.95 -1.68
N GLU A 94 7.42 -7.20 -1.36
CA GLU A 94 7.80 -8.24 -2.31
C GLU A 94 6.59 -9.12 -2.57
N TRP A 95 6.17 -9.14 -3.81
CA TRP A 95 5.06 -9.96 -4.27
C TRP A 95 5.60 -11.05 -5.20
N THR A 96 5.41 -12.31 -4.78
CA THR A 96 5.79 -13.50 -5.52
C THR A 96 4.54 -14.36 -5.80
N PRO A 97 4.64 -15.45 -6.56
CA PRO A 97 3.54 -16.39 -6.69
C PRO A 97 3.07 -17.04 -5.38
N ASP A 98 3.95 -17.11 -4.37
CA ASP A 98 3.76 -17.91 -3.18
C ASP A 98 3.55 -17.07 -1.90
N TYR A 99 4.03 -15.83 -1.87
CA TYR A 99 3.95 -14.96 -0.70
C TYR A 99 3.97 -13.47 -1.05
N ILE A 100 3.52 -12.65 -0.09
CA ILE A 100 3.72 -11.20 -0.07
C ILE A 100 4.38 -10.84 1.25
N ASP A 101 5.57 -10.20 1.17
CA ASP A 101 6.33 -9.70 2.30
C ASP A 101 6.33 -8.17 2.30
N PHE A 102 6.14 -7.57 3.49
CA PHE A 102 6.18 -6.12 3.66
C PHE A 102 7.39 -5.71 4.49
N PHE A 103 8.04 -4.63 4.06
CA PHE A 103 9.25 -4.08 4.68
C PHE A 103 9.09 -2.59 4.95
N ILE A 104 9.62 -2.13 6.08
CA ILE A 104 9.81 -0.71 6.36
C ILE A 104 11.28 -0.49 6.68
N ASP A 105 11.94 0.44 5.97
CA ASP A 105 13.37 0.74 6.07
C ASP A 105 14.27 -0.53 6.00
N GLY A 106 13.86 -1.49 5.16
CA GLY A 106 14.56 -2.76 4.96
C GLY A 106 14.23 -3.86 5.97
N TYR A 107 13.47 -3.59 7.02
CA TYR A 107 13.07 -4.58 8.02
C TYR A 107 11.74 -5.24 7.63
N LEU A 108 11.72 -6.58 7.61
CA LEU A 108 10.49 -7.35 7.41
C LEU A 108 9.52 -7.12 8.56
N ILE A 109 8.29 -6.65 8.24
CA ILE A 109 7.24 -6.37 9.22
C ILE A 109 6.02 -7.29 9.10
N ARG A 110 5.83 -7.91 7.93
CA ARG A 110 4.74 -8.85 7.67
C ARG A 110 5.14 -9.85 6.61
N HIS A 111 4.86 -11.13 6.87
CA HIS A 111 4.93 -12.22 5.89
C HIS A 111 3.53 -12.80 5.70
N GLU A 112 3.09 -12.93 4.46
CA GLU A 112 1.78 -13.47 4.13
C GLU A 112 1.90 -14.53 3.03
N ALA A 113 1.54 -15.78 3.37
CA ALA A 113 1.63 -16.93 2.47
C ALA A 113 0.34 -17.78 2.48
N SER A 114 -0.79 -17.15 2.77
CA SER A 114 -2.12 -17.81 2.77
C SER A 114 -2.56 -18.22 1.36
N ASP A 115 -3.48 -19.17 1.28
CA ASP A 115 -3.95 -19.78 0.02
C ASP A 115 -4.46 -18.75 -1.00
N TYR A 116 -4.99 -17.61 -0.55
CA TYR A 116 -5.48 -16.57 -1.46
C TYR A 116 -4.38 -15.84 -2.25
N ILE A 117 -3.10 -15.95 -1.83
CA ILE A 117 -1.96 -15.29 -2.52
C ILE A 117 -1.84 -15.76 -3.96
N GLY A 118 -2.06 -17.04 -4.25
CA GLY A 118 -2.05 -17.59 -5.60
C GLY A 118 -3.06 -16.93 -6.57
N SER A 119 -4.06 -16.23 -6.04
CA SER A 119 -5.01 -15.45 -6.84
C SER A 119 -4.46 -14.11 -7.35
N PHE A 120 -3.32 -13.64 -6.81
CA PHE A 120 -2.59 -12.44 -7.26
C PHE A 120 -1.67 -12.80 -8.43
N ASN A 121 -2.25 -13.16 -9.57
CA ASN A 121 -1.57 -13.71 -10.74
C ASN A 121 -1.75 -12.86 -12.01
N THR A 122 -2.13 -11.61 -11.85
CA THR A 122 -2.34 -10.66 -12.94
C THR A 122 -1.63 -9.36 -12.64
N GLY A 123 -0.98 -8.74 -13.62
CA GLY A 123 -0.29 -7.48 -13.46
C GLY A 123 -1.17 -6.38 -12.85
N GLN A 124 -0.57 -5.57 -12.00
CA GLN A 124 -1.21 -4.49 -11.25
C GLN A 124 -0.57 -3.14 -11.57
N LYS A 125 -1.32 -2.07 -11.46
CA LYS A 125 -0.80 -0.69 -11.55
C LYS A 125 -0.21 -0.28 -10.22
N ILE A 126 0.90 0.46 -10.26
CA ILE A 126 1.45 1.14 -9.09
C ILE A 126 0.69 2.44 -8.90
N MET A 127 0.24 2.69 -7.70
CA MET A 127 -0.58 3.84 -7.35
C MET A 127 -0.09 4.53 -6.08
N MET A 128 -0.28 5.84 -6.04
CA MET A 128 -0.05 6.70 -4.87
C MET A 128 -1.24 7.65 -4.74
N ASN A 129 -1.69 7.88 -3.53
CA ASN A 129 -2.73 8.87 -3.30
C ASN A 129 -2.62 9.53 -1.92
N ILE A 130 -3.28 10.67 -1.80
CA ILE A 130 -3.72 11.29 -0.57
C ILE A 130 -5.22 11.56 -0.70
N TRP A 131 -6.01 11.09 0.25
CA TRP A 131 -7.46 11.15 0.17
C TRP A 131 -8.13 11.21 1.54
N GLN A 132 -9.39 11.60 1.55
CA GLN A 132 -10.26 11.66 2.72
C GLN A 132 -11.32 10.56 2.60
N PRO A 133 -11.17 9.43 3.31
CA PRO A 133 -12.24 8.44 3.44
C PRO A 133 -13.45 8.98 4.21
N ILE A 134 -14.61 8.38 3.94
CA ILE A 134 -15.86 8.70 4.66
C ILE A 134 -16.03 7.87 5.95
N TRP A 135 -15.16 6.91 6.20
CA TRP A 135 -15.24 5.97 7.34
C TRP A 135 -14.47 6.52 8.54
N GLU A 136 -15.14 7.36 9.34
CA GLU A 136 -14.52 8.04 10.49
C GLU A 136 -13.99 7.07 11.56
N ASP A 137 -14.62 5.91 11.75
CA ASP A 137 -14.16 4.87 12.67
C ASP A 137 -12.75 4.38 12.29
N TRP A 138 -12.47 4.30 10.98
CA TRP A 138 -11.16 3.90 10.45
C TRP A 138 -10.15 5.04 10.52
N VAL A 139 -10.48 6.22 9.98
CA VAL A 139 -9.49 7.30 9.74
C VAL A 139 -9.59 8.46 10.72
N GLY A 140 -10.62 8.52 11.54
CA GLY A 140 -10.93 9.66 12.40
C GLY A 140 -11.76 10.73 11.69
N VAL A 141 -12.25 11.69 12.46
CA VAL A 141 -13.01 12.83 11.95
C VAL A 141 -12.06 13.75 11.18
N PHE A 142 -12.48 14.17 10.00
CA PHE A 142 -11.71 15.11 9.18
C PHE A 142 -11.79 16.53 9.74
N ASP A 143 -10.61 17.16 9.87
CA ASP A 143 -10.48 18.55 10.31
C ASP A 143 -10.05 19.45 9.15
N GLU A 144 -11.01 20.18 8.58
CA GLU A 144 -10.77 21.12 7.48
C GLU A 144 -9.80 22.24 7.85
N SER A 145 -9.68 22.59 9.13
CA SER A 145 -8.78 23.65 9.58
C SER A 145 -7.30 23.27 9.44
N SER A 146 -7.00 21.98 9.27
CA SER A 146 -5.65 21.46 9.05
C SER A 146 -5.14 21.66 7.62
N LEU A 147 -6.01 22.08 6.68
CA LEU A 147 -5.63 22.27 5.27
C LEU A 147 -4.79 23.55 5.06
N PRO A 148 -3.84 23.54 4.10
CA PRO A 148 -3.51 22.44 3.19
C PRO A 148 -2.62 21.36 3.85
N ILE A 149 -2.88 20.09 3.50
CA ILE A 149 -2.13 18.92 3.96
C ILE A 149 -1.37 18.29 2.78
N TYR A 150 -0.15 17.81 3.02
CA TYR A 150 0.72 17.26 1.98
C TYR A 150 1.29 15.90 2.36
N ALA A 151 1.26 14.96 1.43
CA ALA A 151 2.13 13.79 1.40
C ALA A 151 3.23 14.01 0.35
N PHE A 152 4.42 13.51 0.62
CA PHE A 152 5.58 13.68 -0.26
C PHE A 152 6.10 12.31 -0.69
N TYR A 153 6.32 12.14 -1.99
CA TYR A 153 6.88 10.94 -2.62
C TYR A 153 8.16 11.34 -3.34
N ASP A 154 9.30 10.83 -2.86
CA ASP A 154 10.62 11.17 -3.39
C ASP A 154 10.92 10.34 -4.64
N TRP A 155 10.76 9.01 -4.53
CA TRP A 155 10.93 8.09 -5.64
C TRP A 155 10.09 6.82 -5.45
N VAL A 156 9.84 6.15 -6.58
CA VAL A 156 9.27 4.80 -6.64
C VAL A 156 10.21 3.93 -7.47
N LYS A 157 10.45 2.69 -7.02
CA LYS A 157 11.26 1.70 -7.70
C LYS A 157 10.50 0.39 -7.85
N TYR A 158 10.73 -0.26 -8.95
CA TYR A 158 10.25 -1.61 -9.23
C TYR A 158 11.43 -2.50 -9.64
N TYR A 159 11.51 -3.67 -9.02
CA TYR A 159 12.46 -4.72 -9.37
C TYR A 159 11.68 -5.96 -9.74
N SER A 160 11.92 -6.48 -10.96
CA SER A 160 11.22 -7.66 -11.47
C SER A 160 11.59 -8.92 -10.69
N TYR A 161 10.61 -9.78 -10.48
CA TYR A 161 10.83 -11.08 -9.84
C TYR A 161 11.68 -12.00 -10.72
N THR A 162 12.67 -12.65 -10.10
CA THR A 162 13.46 -13.71 -10.72
C THR A 162 13.36 -14.97 -9.86
N PRO A 163 12.76 -16.06 -10.35
CA PRO A 163 12.62 -17.30 -9.58
C PRO A 163 13.97 -17.81 -9.08
N GLY A 164 14.03 -18.24 -7.81
CA GLY A 164 15.22 -18.81 -7.19
C GLY A 164 16.21 -17.79 -6.61
N PHE A 165 16.00 -16.49 -6.81
CA PHE A 165 16.67 -15.45 -6.02
C PHE A 165 15.76 -15.09 -4.85
N GLY A 166 16.23 -15.35 -3.63
CA GLY A 166 15.53 -14.94 -2.41
C GLY A 166 15.43 -13.42 -2.28
N HIS A 167 14.92 -12.97 -1.14
CA HIS A 167 14.61 -11.58 -0.86
C HIS A 167 15.55 -10.57 -1.51
N TYR A 168 14.98 -9.61 -2.21
CA TYR A 168 15.69 -8.44 -2.74
C TYR A 168 16.03 -7.51 -1.55
N GLY A 169 17.07 -7.81 -0.85
CA GLY A 169 17.59 -7.02 0.26
C GLY A 169 18.45 -5.87 -0.20
#